data_c67221fdba258c0b1f8b48b532609bba
#
_entry.id   c67221fdba258c0b1f8b48b532609bba
#
_cell.length_a   1.000
_cell.length_b   1.000
_cell.length_c   1.000
_cell.angle_alpha   90.00
_cell.angle_beta   90.00
_cell.angle_gamma   90.00
#
_symmetry.space_group_name_H-M   'P 1'
#
loop_
_entity.id
_entity.type
_entity.pdbx_description
1 polymer ?
#
loop_
_entity_poly.entity_id
_entity_poly.type
_entity_poly.pdbx_seq_one_letter_code
_entity_poly.pdbx_strand_id
1 'polypeptide(L)'
;ITELVNKVQAAQVYGSGFTGIEVVVADDVFAKLANHPELVAFYEAALSGTGQAYINSPWLNGRVNEKNRSIYGFVQTLVVNGVTFTTYSQKFKRWNGSSVDAVASGKGFTVLQGATGLYQAKFSPAPYISMLGSRGQEMYVWQTPVKDDTHFEIYAETHPMYFMQQPELSVDITFTIA
;
A
#
# COMPACT_ATOMS: atom_id res chain seq x y z
N ILE A 1 6.11 13.42 -12.22
CA ILE A 1 6.63 13.28 -10.85
C ILE A 1 6.58 14.63 -10.13
N THR A 2 7.16 15.69 -10.70
CA THR A 2 7.18 17.02 -10.08
C THR A 2 5.77 17.55 -9.77
N GLU A 3 4.81 17.36 -10.65
CA GLU A 3 3.42 17.74 -10.42
C GLU A 3 2.78 16.97 -9.27
N LEU A 4 3.06 15.67 -9.15
CA LEU A 4 2.62 14.83 -8.04
C LEU A 4 3.16 15.36 -6.71
N VAL A 5 4.46 15.61 -6.64
CA VAL A 5 5.13 16.15 -5.44
C VAL A 5 4.51 17.49 -5.06
N ASN A 6 4.30 18.39 -6.02
CA ASN A 6 3.68 19.69 -5.78
C ASN A 6 2.23 19.56 -5.27
N LYS A 7 1.44 18.63 -5.81
CA LYS A 7 0.06 18.39 -5.33
C LYS A 7 0.06 17.88 -3.89
N VAL A 8 0.91 16.93 -3.56
CA VAL A 8 1.02 16.39 -2.19
C VAL A 8 1.49 17.49 -1.22
N GLN A 9 2.48 18.29 -1.61
CA GLN A 9 2.96 19.40 -0.79
C GLN A 9 1.89 20.50 -0.60
N ALA A 10 1.13 20.81 -1.63
CA ALA A 10 0.05 21.81 -1.55
C ALA A 10 -1.12 21.35 -0.66
N ALA A 11 -1.38 20.04 -0.60
CA ALA A 11 -2.40 19.46 0.26
C ALA A 11 -1.94 19.30 1.72
N GLN A 12 -0.66 19.53 2.00
CA GLN A 12 -0.12 19.43 3.35
C GLN A 12 -0.64 20.56 4.24
N VAL A 13 -1.52 20.20 5.17
CA VAL A 13 -2.04 21.11 6.20
C VAL A 13 -1.17 21.00 7.45
N TYR A 14 -1.13 22.04 8.26
CA TYR A 14 -0.32 22.16 9.47
C TYR A 14 -0.29 20.88 10.32
N GLY A 15 0.92 20.33 10.54
CA GLY A 15 1.18 19.22 11.45
C GLY A 15 1.29 17.84 10.82
N SER A 16 1.01 17.66 9.54
CA SER A 16 1.23 16.38 8.84
C SER A 16 2.66 16.32 8.27
N GLY A 17 3.62 15.93 9.10
CA GLY A 17 4.97 15.60 8.64
C GLY A 17 4.97 14.23 7.95
N PHE A 18 5.60 14.13 6.79
CA PHE A 18 5.90 12.84 6.16
C PHE A 18 7.38 12.79 5.76
N THR A 19 7.95 11.61 5.70
CA THR A 19 9.38 11.39 5.39
C THR A 19 9.61 11.03 3.92
N GLY A 20 8.58 10.56 3.22
CA GLY A 20 8.69 10.18 1.82
C GLY A 20 7.33 9.98 1.16
N ILE A 21 7.34 10.01 -0.16
CA ILE A 21 6.17 9.73 -0.99
C ILE A 21 6.38 8.38 -1.65
N GLU A 22 5.48 7.46 -1.41
CA GLU A 22 5.40 6.18 -2.09
C GLU A 22 4.19 6.17 -3.00
N VAL A 23 4.36 5.66 -4.21
CA VAL A 23 3.29 5.49 -5.19
C VAL A 23 3.11 3.99 -5.42
N VAL A 24 1.99 3.47 -4.99
CA VAL A 24 1.62 2.08 -5.26
C VAL A 24 0.98 2.02 -6.63
N VAL A 25 1.54 1.23 -7.52
CA VAL A 25 1.11 1.13 -8.93
C VAL A 25 0.79 -0.30 -9.33
N ALA A 26 -0.02 -0.45 -10.35
CA ALA A 26 -0.28 -1.74 -10.98
C ALA A 26 0.98 -2.26 -11.71
N ASP A 27 1.10 -3.58 -11.84
CA ASP A 27 2.27 -4.24 -12.45
C ASP A 27 2.53 -3.79 -13.89
N ASP A 28 1.49 -3.57 -14.67
CA ASP A 28 1.56 -3.09 -16.05
C ASP A 28 2.16 -1.68 -16.15
N VAL A 29 1.78 -0.80 -15.22
CA VAL A 29 2.33 0.56 -15.10
C VAL A 29 3.80 0.50 -14.72
N PHE A 30 4.14 -0.33 -13.74
CA PHE A 30 5.51 -0.48 -13.28
C PHE A 30 6.42 -0.99 -14.38
N ALA A 31 6.00 -2.02 -15.11
CA ALA A 31 6.77 -2.58 -16.22
C ALA A 31 7.06 -1.53 -17.30
N LYS A 32 6.09 -0.67 -17.64
CA LYS A 32 6.29 0.42 -18.61
C LYS A 32 7.16 1.54 -18.03
N LEU A 33 7.00 1.88 -16.76
CA LEU A 33 7.82 2.87 -16.09
C LEU A 33 9.29 2.44 -16.05
N ALA A 34 9.55 1.19 -15.67
CA ALA A 34 10.91 0.63 -15.61
C ALA A 34 11.62 0.55 -16.96
N ASN A 35 10.85 0.42 -18.04
CA ASN A 35 11.38 0.37 -19.41
C ASN A 35 11.21 1.70 -20.17
N HIS A 36 10.84 2.79 -19.48
CA HIS A 36 10.67 4.08 -20.13
C HIS A 36 12.01 4.59 -20.69
N PRO A 37 12.09 4.96 -21.97
CA PRO A 37 13.36 5.29 -22.64
C PRO A 37 14.12 6.44 -21.96
N GLU A 38 13.43 7.45 -21.45
CA GLU A 38 14.07 8.55 -20.71
C GLU A 38 14.70 8.09 -19.40
N LEU A 39 14.05 7.17 -18.67
CA LEU A 39 14.61 6.62 -17.43
C LEU A 39 15.81 5.73 -17.74
N VAL A 40 15.71 4.89 -18.76
CA VAL A 40 16.82 4.04 -19.19
C VAL A 40 18.01 4.90 -19.62
N ALA A 41 17.79 5.92 -20.45
CA ALA A 41 18.84 6.84 -20.89
C ALA A 41 19.48 7.62 -19.71
N PHE A 42 18.67 8.04 -18.75
CA PHE A 42 19.17 8.69 -17.54
C PHE A 42 20.09 7.77 -16.72
N TYR A 43 19.74 6.49 -16.59
CA TYR A 43 20.56 5.53 -15.88
C TYR A 43 21.80 5.12 -16.65
N GLU A 44 21.72 4.97 -17.97
CA GLU A 44 22.88 4.73 -18.83
C GLU A 44 23.88 5.88 -18.77
N ALA A 45 23.40 7.13 -18.81
CA ALA A 45 24.23 8.31 -18.67
C ALA A 45 24.89 8.37 -17.27
N ALA A 46 24.16 8.01 -16.22
CA ALA A 46 24.70 7.95 -14.88
C ALA A 46 25.76 6.85 -14.71
N LEU A 47 25.61 5.72 -15.36
CA LEU A 47 26.59 4.63 -15.36
C LEU A 47 27.86 4.96 -16.15
N SER A 48 27.75 5.73 -17.23
CA SER A 48 28.89 6.09 -18.08
C SER A 48 29.78 7.19 -17.48
N GLY A 49 29.26 8.00 -16.56
CA GLY A 49 29.95 9.19 -16.05
C GLY A 49 30.91 9.00 -14.87
N THR A 50 30.72 8.03 -14.00
CA THR A 50 31.57 7.79 -12.80
C THR A 50 31.32 6.41 -12.18
N GLY A 51 31.63 5.39 -12.87
CA GLY A 51 31.37 3.96 -12.71
C GLY A 51 31.24 3.30 -11.35
N GLN A 52 31.50 3.91 -10.21
CA GLN A 52 31.39 3.22 -8.91
C GLN A 52 30.35 3.76 -7.93
N ALA A 53 29.98 5.03 -8.03
CA ALA A 53 29.00 5.59 -7.09
C ALA A 53 27.57 5.10 -7.34
N TYR A 54 27.28 4.59 -8.53
CA TYR A 54 25.94 4.19 -8.96
C TYR A 54 25.69 2.69 -8.92
N ILE A 55 26.71 1.85 -8.73
CA ILE A 55 26.53 0.40 -8.53
C ILE A 55 25.73 0.10 -7.26
N ASN A 56 25.78 1.01 -6.28
CA ASN A 56 24.95 0.98 -5.08
C ASN A 56 23.63 1.75 -5.23
N SER A 57 23.27 2.17 -6.42
CA SER A 57 21.99 2.83 -6.67
C SER A 57 20.84 1.87 -6.28
N PRO A 58 19.88 2.35 -5.47
CA PRO A 58 18.71 1.56 -5.11
C PRO A 58 17.95 0.99 -6.30
N TRP A 59 18.14 1.59 -7.49
CA TRP A 59 17.52 1.13 -8.73
C TRP A 59 18.17 -0.12 -9.32
N LEU A 60 19.51 -0.20 -9.34
CA LEU A 60 20.21 -1.43 -9.78
C LEU A 60 20.01 -2.58 -8.78
N ASN A 61 20.00 -2.25 -7.49
CA ASN A 61 19.72 -3.22 -6.44
C ASN A 61 18.21 -3.51 -6.29
N GLY A 62 17.34 -2.62 -6.81
CA GLY A 62 15.90 -2.75 -6.71
C GLY A 62 15.28 -3.71 -7.73
N ARG A 63 16.01 -4.11 -8.77
CA ARG A 63 15.48 -5.06 -9.76
C ARG A 63 15.17 -6.43 -9.18
N VAL A 64 15.89 -6.85 -8.15
CA VAL A 64 15.60 -8.09 -7.43
C VAL A 64 16.10 -7.93 -5.98
N ASN A 65 15.42 -7.16 -5.18
CA ASN A 65 15.71 -7.20 -3.77
C ASN A 65 15.00 -8.41 -3.18
N GLU A 66 15.70 -9.53 -3.03
CA GLU A 66 15.16 -10.75 -2.42
C GLU A 66 14.64 -10.52 -0.99
N LYS A 67 15.09 -9.45 -0.34
CA LYS A 67 14.58 -9.03 0.98
C LYS A 67 13.14 -8.52 0.94
N ASN A 68 12.62 -8.13 -0.22
CA ASN A 68 11.25 -7.67 -0.40
C ASN A 68 10.31 -8.77 -0.92
N ARG A 69 10.70 -10.03 -0.86
CA ARG A 69 9.77 -11.14 -0.92
C ARG A 69 8.88 -11.08 0.32
N SER A 70 7.89 -10.22 0.26
CA SER A 70 6.83 -10.19 1.25
C SER A 70 6.13 -11.55 1.25
N ILE A 71 5.75 -12.03 2.42
CA ILE A 71 4.84 -13.18 2.61
C ILE A 71 3.54 -12.99 1.80
N TYR A 72 3.25 -11.76 1.39
CA TYR A 72 2.03 -11.31 0.70
C TYR A 72 2.19 -11.10 -0.81
N GLY A 73 3.33 -11.44 -1.41
CA GLY A 73 3.54 -11.32 -2.86
C GLY A 73 4.88 -10.72 -3.24
N PHE A 74 5.14 -10.70 -4.55
CA PHE A 74 6.35 -10.11 -5.11
C PHE A 74 6.18 -8.59 -5.22
N VAL A 75 7.00 -7.84 -4.48
CA VAL A 75 7.00 -6.38 -4.48
C VAL A 75 8.26 -5.89 -5.20
N GLN A 76 8.07 -5.12 -6.26
CA GLN A 76 9.16 -4.43 -6.96
C GLN A 76 9.13 -2.95 -6.59
N THR A 77 10.29 -2.36 -6.38
CA THR A 77 10.43 -0.94 -6.05
C THR A 77 11.36 -0.25 -7.02
N LEU A 78 11.01 0.98 -7.39
CA LEU A 78 11.78 1.87 -8.23
C LEU A 78 11.75 3.28 -7.62
N VAL A 79 12.90 3.88 -7.39
CA VAL A 79 13.00 5.24 -6.86
C VAL A 79 13.37 6.21 -7.98
N VAL A 80 12.53 7.22 -8.20
CA VAL A 80 12.76 8.25 -9.21
C VAL A 80 12.49 9.62 -8.59
N ASN A 81 13.49 10.50 -8.59
CA ASN A 81 13.39 11.86 -8.04
C ASN A 81 12.82 11.93 -6.61
N GLY A 82 13.22 11.00 -5.74
CA GLY A 82 12.78 10.96 -4.35
C GLY A 82 11.39 10.37 -4.12
N VAL A 83 10.71 9.94 -5.19
CA VAL A 83 9.45 9.22 -5.11
C VAL A 83 9.70 7.72 -5.31
N THR A 84 9.19 6.90 -4.40
CA THR A 84 9.29 5.45 -4.47
C THR A 84 8.06 4.90 -5.17
N PHE A 85 8.24 4.20 -6.27
CA PHE A 85 7.19 3.46 -6.96
C PHE A 85 7.26 2.00 -6.53
N THR A 86 6.14 1.46 -6.08
CA THR A 86 6.06 0.08 -5.56
C THR A 86 4.92 -0.64 -6.25
N THR A 87 5.16 -1.89 -6.68
CA THR A 87 4.08 -2.74 -7.21
C THR A 87 3.35 -3.46 -6.08
N TYR A 88 2.07 -3.71 -6.29
CA TYR A 88 1.30 -4.55 -5.40
C TYR A 88 0.40 -5.47 -6.22
N SER A 89 0.90 -6.67 -6.51
CA SER A 89 0.27 -7.65 -7.40
C SER A 89 -0.70 -8.61 -6.71
N GLN A 90 -1.19 -8.27 -5.53
CA GLN A 90 -2.12 -9.11 -4.80
C GLN A 90 -3.53 -9.08 -5.42
N LYS A 91 -4.19 -10.26 -5.40
CA LYS A 91 -5.59 -10.40 -5.82
C LYS A 91 -6.46 -10.74 -4.62
N PHE A 92 -7.56 -10.04 -4.49
CA PHE A 92 -8.57 -10.34 -3.48
C PHE A 92 -9.65 -11.25 -4.07
N LYS A 93 -9.96 -12.33 -3.38
CA LYS A 93 -11.12 -13.16 -3.72
C LYS A 93 -12.38 -12.57 -3.08
N ARG A 94 -13.38 -12.31 -3.88
CA ARG A 94 -14.69 -11.94 -3.38
C ARG A 94 -15.44 -13.19 -2.91
N TRP A 95 -16.48 -13.00 -2.11
CA TRP A 95 -17.35 -14.06 -1.62
C TRP A 95 -18.01 -14.89 -2.76
N ASN A 96 -18.20 -14.30 -3.94
CA ASN A 96 -18.72 -14.96 -5.14
C ASN A 96 -17.65 -15.77 -5.92
N GLY A 97 -16.44 -15.90 -5.39
CA GLY A 97 -15.31 -16.61 -6.01
C GLY A 97 -14.54 -15.83 -7.08
N SER A 98 -15.01 -14.65 -7.49
CA SER A 98 -14.26 -13.80 -8.43
C SER A 98 -13.01 -13.18 -7.78
N SER A 99 -11.94 -13.03 -8.56
CA SER A 99 -10.73 -12.35 -8.11
C SER A 99 -10.71 -10.91 -8.63
N VAL A 100 -10.26 -9.99 -7.78
CA VAL A 100 -10.09 -8.57 -8.13
C VAL A 100 -8.67 -8.18 -7.79
N ASP A 101 -7.98 -7.51 -8.70
CA ASP A 101 -6.65 -6.96 -8.44
C ASP A 101 -6.73 -5.86 -7.37
N ALA A 102 -5.75 -5.84 -6.47
CA ALA A 102 -5.68 -4.82 -5.42
C ALA A 102 -5.53 -3.42 -6.00
N VAL A 103 -4.74 -3.30 -7.07
CA VAL A 103 -4.58 -2.07 -7.85
C VAL A 103 -5.03 -2.37 -9.28
N ALA A 104 -6.00 -1.63 -9.76
CA ALA A 104 -6.52 -1.81 -11.11
C ALA A 104 -5.47 -1.43 -12.16
N SER A 105 -5.47 -2.13 -13.30
CA SER A 105 -4.60 -1.83 -14.45
C SER A 105 -4.63 -0.35 -14.84
N GLY A 106 -3.47 0.23 -15.12
CA GLY A 106 -3.32 1.64 -15.47
C GLY A 106 -3.52 2.61 -14.31
N LYS A 107 -3.65 2.14 -13.08
CA LYS A 107 -3.89 2.99 -11.91
C LYS A 107 -2.77 2.89 -10.87
N GLY A 108 -2.71 3.90 -10.02
CA GLY A 108 -1.88 3.95 -8.83
C GLY A 108 -2.44 4.96 -7.84
N PHE A 109 -1.95 4.92 -6.63
CA PHE A 109 -2.28 5.87 -5.58
C PHE A 109 -1.06 6.18 -4.72
N THR A 110 -1.07 7.36 -4.09
CA THR A 110 0.01 7.79 -3.21
C THR A 110 -0.19 7.30 -1.79
N VAL A 111 0.91 6.88 -1.16
CA VAL A 111 1.01 6.58 0.26
C VAL A 111 2.12 7.43 0.86
N LEU A 112 1.83 8.13 1.94
CA LEU A 112 2.83 8.97 2.61
C LEU A 112 3.53 8.17 3.70
N GLN A 113 4.84 8.04 3.57
CA GLN A 113 5.67 7.37 4.56
C GLN A 113 5.92 8.29 5.76
N GLY A 114 5.85 7.73 6.98
CA GLY A 114 6.11 8.45 8.22
C GLY A 114 4.97 9.39 8.65
N ALA A 115 3.88 9.48 7.92
CA ALA A 115 2.71 10.27 8.32
C ALA A 115 1.97 9.57 9.48
N THR A 116 2.16 10.08 10.69
CA THR A 116 1.51 9.54 11.88
C THR A 116 0.03 9.95 11.92
N GLY A 117 -0.85 8.98 12.19
CA GLY A 117 -2.28 9.23 12.35
C GLY A 117 -3.06 9.41 11.05
N LEU A 118 -2.41 9.34 9.88
CA LEU A 118 -3.09 9.48 8.59
C LEU A 118 -4.09 8.35 8.35
N TYR A 119 -3.67 7.12 8.60
CA TYR A 119 -4.52 5.94 8.50
C TYR A 119 -4.89 5.47 9.90
N GLN A 120 -6.16 5.34 10.18
CA GLN A 120 -6.66 4.87 11.47
C GLN A 120 -7.64 3.71 11.29
N ALA A 121 -7.59 2.80 12.25
CA ALA A 121 -8.59 1.77 12.41
C ALA A 121 -9.38 2.07 13.69
N LYS A 122 -10.70 2.07 13.61
CA LYS A 122 -11.59 2.05 14.77
C LYS A 122 -12.42 0.79 14.71
N PHE A 123 -12.70 0.25 15.87
CA PHE A 123 -13.48 -0.96 16.00
C PHE A 123 -14.85 -0.61 16.59
N SER A 124 -15.92 -1.10 15.95
CA SER A 124 -17.27 -1.00 16.51
C SER A 124 -17.50 -2.09 17.54
N PRO A 125 -18.40 -1.90 18.52
CA PRO A 125 -18.85 -2.98 19.37
C PRO A 125 -19.53 -4.07 18.55
N ALA A 126 -19.41 -5.32 19.01
CA ALA A 126 -20.11 -6.44 18.40
C ALA A 126 -21.63 -6.22 18.46
N PRO A 127 -22.41 -6.73 17.50
CA PRO A 127 -23.87 -6.50 17.38
C PRO A 127 -24.68 -7.35 18.38
N TYR A 128 -24.19 -7.48 19.60
CA TYR A 128 -24.87 -8.19 20.68
C TYR A 128 -25.45 -7.22 21.70
N ILE A 129 -26.62 -7.58 22.24
CA ILE A 129 -27.30 -6.77 23.27
C ILE A 129 -26.39 -6.50 24.48
N SER A 130 -25.57 -7.49 24.87
CA SER A 130 -24.62 -7.37 25.98
C SER A 130 -23.49 -6.36 25.72
N MET A 131 -23.25 -5.99 24.46
CA MET A 131 -22.21 -5.05 24.04
C MET A 131 -22.73 -3.65 23.75
N LEU A 132 -24.03 -3.41 23.91
CA LEU A 132 -24.62 -2.09 23.74
C LEU A 132 -24.00 -1.10 24.72
N GLY A 133 -23.49 0.02 24.19
CA GLY A 133 -22.83 1.07 24.98
C GLY A 133 -21.38 0.77 25.38
N SER A 134 -20.82 -0.38 25.00
CA SER A 134 -19.39 -0.68 25.20
C SER A 134 -18.52 -0.05 24.11
N ARG A 135 -17.23 0.10 24.40
CA ARG A 135 -16.25 0.46 23.36
C ARG A 135 -15.96 -0.74 22.48
N GLY A 136 -15.76 -0.52 21.18
CA GLY A 136 -15.32 -1.54 20.26
C GLY A 136 -13.95 -2.10 20.63
N GLN A 137 -13.78 -3.41 20.46
CA GLN A 137 -12.54 -4.15 20.68
C GLN A 137 -12.02 -4.67 19.34
N GLU A 138 -10.71 -4.88 19.24
CA GLU A 138 -10.09 -5.38 18.00
C GLU A 138 -10.60 -6.76 17.60
N MET A 139 -10.88 -7.60 18.59
CA MET A 139 -11.40 -8.94 18.37
C MET A 139 -12.29 -9.36 19.53
N TYR A 140 -13.40 -9.98 19.20
CA TYR A 140 -14.31 -10.63 20.14
C TYR A 140 -14.16 -12.14 19.98
N VAL A 141 -13.93 -12.84 21.08
CA VAL A 141 -13.81 -14.29 21.08
C VAL A 141 -14.72 -14.83 22.17
N TRP A 142 -15.56 -15.80 21.81
CA TRP A 142 -16.38 -16.52 22.79
C TRP A 142 -16.47 -17.99 22.40
N GLN A 143 -16.83 -18.79 23.37
CA GLN A 143 -17.04 -20.21 23.21
C GLN A 143 -18.47 -20.59 23.61
N THR A 144 -19.06 -21.48 22.87
CA THR A 144 -20.39 -22.02 23.15
C THR A 144 -20.30 -23.53 23.23
N PRO A 145 -20.80 -24.16 24.31
CA PRO A 145 -20.89 -25.61 24.34
C PRO A 145 -21.96 -26.07 23.36
N VAL A 146 -21.67 -27.12 22.63
CA VAL A 146 -22.66 -27.77 21.76
C VAL A 146 -23.65 -28.57 22.62
N LYS A 147 -24.90 -28.67 22.15
CA LYS A 147 -26.00 -29.33 22.88
C LYS A 147 -25.66 -30.73 23.42
N ASP A 148 -24.77 -31.45 22.75
CA ASP A 148 -24.38 -32.82 23.13
C ASP A 148 -23.20 -32.89 24.09
N ASP A 149 -22.70 -31.74 24.59
CA ASP A 149 -21.58 -31.59 25.49
C ASP A 149 -20.28 -32.30 25.05
N THR A 150 -20.18 -32.57 23.73
CA THR A 150 -19.07 -33.32 23.16
C THR A 150 -17.88 -32.43 22.79
N HIS A 151 -18.14 -31.14 22.45
CA HIS A 151 -17.11 -30.16 22.10
C HIS A 151 -17.61 -28.72 22.27
N PHE A 152 -16.67 -27.79 22.24
CA PHE A 152 -16.94 -26.35 22.24
C PHE A 152 -16.75 -25.77 20.84
N GLU A 153 -17.68 -24.92 20.42
CA GLU A 153 -17.50 -24.05 19.26
C GLU A 153 -16.85 -22.75 19.70
N ILE A 154 -15.78 -22.37 19.01
CA ILE A 154 -15.07 -21.11 19.25
C ILE A 154 -15.39 -20.17 18.10
N TYR A 155 -15.91 -19.01 18.46
CA TYR A 155 -16.22 -17.93 17.53
C TYR A 155 -15.24 -16.78 17.74
N ALA A 156 -14.75 -16.22 16.63
CA ALA A 156 -13.95 -15.01 16.64
C ALA A 156 -14.50 -14.06 15.58
N GLU A 157 -14.74 -12.82 15.95
CA GLU A 157 -15.18 -11.79 15.02
C GLU A 157 -14.50 -10.45 15.31
N THR A 158 -14.39 -9.63 14.28
CA THR A 158 -13.85 -8.28 14.37
C THR A 158 -14.67 -7.34 13.48
N HIS A 159 -14.88 -6.12 13.93
CA HIS A 159 -15.66 -5.10 13.22
C HIS A 159 -14.81 -3.84 13.00
N PRO A 160 -13.74 -3.91 12.18
CA PRO A 160 -12.90 -2.77 11.90
C PRO A 160 -13.54 -1.81 10.92
N MET A 161 -13.36 -0.53 11.16
CA MET A 161 -13.59 0.54 10.22
C MET A 161 -12.28 1.27 9.97
N TYR A 162 -11.78 1.19 8.76
CA TYR A 162 -10.58 1.90 8.33
C TYR A 162 -10.96 3.23 7.71
N PHE A 163 -10.27 4.29 8.10
CA PHE A 163 -10.49 5.61 7.52
C PHE A 163 -9.19 6.39 7.44
N MET A 164 -9.17 7.30 6.49
CA MET A 164 -8.08 8.23 6.31
C MET A 164 -8.47 9.58 6.91
N GLN A 165 -7.63 10.10 7.79
CA GLN A 165 -7.95 11.35 8.51
C GLN A 165 -7.83 12.57 7.63
N GLN A 166 -6.94 12.53 6.64
CA GLN A 166 -6.72 13.61 5.67
C GLN A 166 -6.72 13.02 4.24
N PRO A 167 -7.88 12.80 3.65
CA PRO A 167 -7.98 12.17 2.33
C PRO A 167 -7.34 13.00 1.21
N GLU A 168 -7.19 14.31 1.39
CA GLU A 168 -6.56 15.21 0.43
C GLU A 168 -5.08 14.90 0.18
N LEU A 169 -4.43 14.20 1.10
CA LEU A 169 -3.04 13.76 0.98
C LEU A 169 -2.88 12.48 0.14
N SER A 170 -3.97 11.79 -0.17
CA SER A 170 -3.96 10.65 -1.10
C SER A 170 -4.34 11.12 -2.49
N VAL A 171 -3.46 10.90 -3.43
CA VAL A 171 -3.68 11.25 -4.84
C VAL A 171 -3.86 9.98 -5.64
N ASP A 172 -5.02 9.84 -6.27
CA ASP A 172 -5.25 8.79 -7.26
C ASP A 172 -4.62 9.19 -8.59
N ILE A 173 -3.86 8.27 -9.16
CA ILE A 173 -3.11 8.49 -10.40
C ILE A 173 -3.67 7.55 -11.45
N THR A 174 -3.98 8.11 -12.61
CA THR A 174 -4.31 7.33 -13.80
C THR A 174 -3.20 7.51 -14.82
N PHE A 175 -2.60 6.41 -15.24
CA PHE A 175 -1.56 6.40 -16.25
C PHE A 175 -2.20 6.14 -17.62
N THR A 176 -1.96 7.03 -18.57
CA THR A 176 -2.32 6.77 -19.96
C THR A 176 -1.24 5.88 -20.54
N ILE A 177 -1.58 4.62 -20.73
CA ILE A 177 -0.68 3.61 -21.25
C ILE A 177 -0.87 3.61 -22.79
N ALA A 178 -0.01 4.35 -23.49
CA ALA A 178 0.05 4.31 -24.96
C ALA A 178 0.80 3.05 -25.42
#